data_e9a6dba8a0f0bd3e39dd49acfffb54be
#
_entry.id   e9a6dba8a0f0bd3e39dd49acfffb54be
#
_cell.length_a   1.000
_cell.length_b   1.000
_cell.length_c   1.000
_cell.angle_alpha   90.00
_cell.angle_beta   90.00
_cell.angle_gamma   90.00
#
_symmetry.space_group_name_H-M   'P 1'
#
loop_
_entity.id
_entity.type
_entity.pdbx_description
1 polymer ?
#
loop_
_entity_poly.entity_id
_entity_poly.type
_entity_poly.pdbx_seq_one_letter_code
_entity_poly.pdbx_strand_id
1 'polypeptide(L)'
;ISFQGADGDEMVDGARIEAQVNGTPSNDTLPTDLLFKTNTGQSSPTERLRITEFGRVIIGTTDDTSHTFGYSWNPKLQLESNASADYGRMSLTYNGNDGVGPGLVFGKSRGTSIGSNTVVANGDQLGGFFFQAADGTDKNSRAASIVAAVDGTPGANDTPGRISFNTTIDGQSSTTEKVRIPASTWGLLVTNLGSTGSTGGYQTEGVSLRYSGDSTFVKTDAPPVTLTRKGNAGKVIDFYNASTYAGGIYVNGSGNTAIQQTSDYRLKTDVSSMTDGIVKVKLLNPIYFKNNTGFDTTTTQNGFLAHEIQTVLPTLVD
;
A
#
# COMPACT_ATOMS: atom_id res chain seq x y z
N ILE A 1 -49.95 1.33 -6.25
CA ILE A 1 -50.46 2.32 -5.32
C ILE A 1 -50.07 3.69 -5.86
N SER A 2 -51.01 4.60 -6.09
CA SER A 2 -50.76 5.98 -6.50
C SER A 2 -51.07 6.93 -5.34
N PHE A 3 -50.16 7.91 -5.15
CA PHE A 3 -50.37 9.02 -4.22
C PHE A 3 -50.55 10.29 -5.06
N GLN A 4 -51.77 10.85 -4.98
CA GLN A 4 -52.18 11.98 -5.80
C GLN A 4 -52.37 13.25 -4.97
N GLY A 5 -52.17 14.38 -5.58
CA GLY A 5 -52.46 15.71 -5.04
C GLY A 5 -53.02 16.65 -6.14
N ALA A 6 -53.81 17.62 -5.72
CA ALA A 6 -54.33 18.63 -6.65
C ALA A 6 -53.20 19.65 -6.97
N ASP A 7 -53.01 19.96 -8.24
CA ASP A 7 -52.04 20.96 -8.70
C ASP A 7 -52.70 22.34 -9.00
N GLY A 8 -54.01 22.42 -8.86
CA GLY A 8 -54.79 23.64 -9.05
C GLY A 8 -55.92 23.48 -10.06
N ASP A 9 -55.82 22.53 -10.96
CA ASP A 9 -56.85 22.20 -11.95
C ASP A 9 -57.25 20.72 -12.01
N GLU A 10 -56.30 19.79 -11.69
CA GLU A 10 -56.58 18.35 -11.65
C GLU A 10 -55.82 17.61 -10.53
N MET A 11 -56.09 16.32 -10.41
CA MET A 11 -55.35 15.40 -9.50
C MET A 11 -54.20 14.76 -10.25
N VAL A 12 -52.98 15.07 -9.84
CA VAL A 12 -51.75 14.52 -10.43
C VAL A 12 -51.04 13.54 -9.51
N ASP A 13 -50.36 12.59 -10.12
CA ASP A 13 -49.55 11.61 -9.36
C ASP A 13 -48.28 12.26 -8.82
N GLY A 14 -48.18 12.38 -7.51
CA GLY A 14 -46.98 12.84 -6.79
C GLY A 14 -45.95 11.72 -6.54
N ALA A 15 -46.42 10.48 -6.30
CA ALA A 15 -45.59 9.30 -6.12
C ALA A 15 -46.33 8.01 -6.47
N ARG A 16 -45.60 6.94 -6.76
CA ARG A 16 -46.15 5.62 -7.02
C ARG A 16 -45.31 4.48 -6.41
N ILE A 17 -45.97 3.41 -6.01
CA ILE A 17 -45.40 2.08 -5.79
C ILE A 17 -46.06 1.15 -6.80
N GLU A 18 -45.31 0.56 -7.70
CA GLU A 18 -45.76 -0.29 -8.77
C GLU A 18 -45.06 -1.63 -8.80
N ALA A 19 -45.77 -2.66 -9.27
CA ALA A 19 -45.19 -3.93 -9.70
C ALA A 19 -45.13 -3.92 -11.24
N GLN A 20 -43.96 -4.21 -11.78
CA GLN A 20 -43.71 -4.28 -13.22
C GLN A 20 -43.21 -5.68 -13.59
N VAL A 21 -43.87 -6.33 -14.53
CA VAL A 21 -43.39 -7.61 -15.08
C VAL A 21 -42.09 -7.35 -15.82
N ASN A 22 -41.02 -8.08 -15.44
CA ASN A 22 -39.70 -7.98 -16.00
C ASN A 22 -39.19 -9.38 -16.38
N GLY A 23 -39.51 -9.82 -17.57
CA GLY A 23 -39.19 -11.16 -18.08
C GLY A 23 -40.39 -11.80 -18.78
N THR A 24 -40.30 -13.07 -19.10
CA THR A 24 -41.36 -13.82 -19.78
C THR A 24 -42.15 -14.61 -18.74
N PRO A 25 -43.43 -14.27 -18.51
CA PRO A 25 -44.29 -15.07 -17.64
C PRO A 25 -44.49 -16.50 -18.19
N SER A 26 -44.59 -17.47 -17.29
CA SER A 26 -44.99 -18.83 -17.65
C SER A 26 -45.95 -19.37 -16.59
N ASN A 27 -46.40 -20.63 -16.73
CA ASN A 27 -47.32 -21.20 -15.76
C ASN A 27 -46.74 -21.13 -14.35
N ASP A 28 -47.50 -20.56 -13.43
CA ASP A 28 -47.13 -20.35 -12.00
C ASP A 28 -45.89 -19.50 -11.76
N THR A 29 -45.36 -18.77 -12.79
CA THR A 29 -44.20 -17.88 -12.64
C THR A 29 -44.49 -16.51 -13.25
N LEU A 30 -44.21 -15.44 -12.47
CA LEU A 30 -44.38 -14.05 -12.85
C LEU A 30 -43.17 -13.26 -12.42
N PRO A 31 -42.10 -13.17 -13.24
CA PRO A 31 -40.95 -12.34 -12.94
C PRO A 31 -41.37 -10.89 -12.80
N THR A 32 -41.13 -10.28 -11.65
CA THR A 32 -41.70 -8.96 -11.31
C THR A 32 -40.75 -8.12 -10.50
N ASP A 33 -40.55 -6.89 -10.91
CA ASP A 33 -39.85 -5.85 -10.16
C ASP A 33 -40.84 -5.01 -9.35
N LEU A 34 -40.40 -4.53 -8.18
CA LEU A 34 -41.13 -3.55 -7.37
C LEU A 34 -40.45 -2.18 -7.51
N LEU A 35 -41.21 -1.18 -7.96
CA LEU A 35 -40.72 0.16 -8.29
C LEU A 35 -41.26 1.20 -7.33
N PHE A 36 -40.40 2.13 -6.91
CA PHE A 36 -40.72 3.34 -6.16
C PHE A 36 -40.44 4.56 -7.04
N LYS A 37 -41.48 5.38 -7.27
CA LYS A 37 -41.41 6.54 -8.15
C LYS A 37 -41.80 7.81 -7.40
N THR A 38 -41.15 8.94 -7.71
CA THR A 38 -41.51 10.26 -7.20
C THR A 38 -41.56 11.28 -8.32
N ASN A 39 -42.39 12.31 -8.16
CA ASN A 39 -42.54 13.39 -9.12
C ASN A 39 -41.66 14.58 -8.71
N THR A 40 -40.98 15.18 -9.68
CA THR A 40 -40.14 16.39 -9.55
C THR A 40 -40.73 17.60 -10.28
N GLY A 41 -42.06 17.67 -10.41
CA GLY A 41 -42.74 18.73 -11.18
C GLY A 41 -42.94 18.36 -12.66
N GLN A 42 -42.94 17.04 -12.96
CA GLN A 42 -43.25 16.52 -14.30
C GLN A 42 -44.67 15.98 -14.37
N SER A 43 -45.15 15.67 -15.56
CA SER A 43 -46.49 15.10 -15.78
C SER A 43 -46.64 13.67 -15.20
N SER A 44 -45.54 13.00 -14.90
CA SER A 44 -45.53 11.65 -14.36
C SER A 44 -44.38 11.42 -13.38
N PRO A 45 -44.55 10.59 -12.32
CA PRO A 45 -43.48 10.21 -11.42
C PRO A 45 -42.39 9.39 -12.12
N THR A 46 -41.14 9.74 -11.82
CA THR A 46 -39.94 9.05 -12.31
C THR A 46 -39.49 8.00 -11.31
N GLU A 47 -39.01 6.86 -11.76
CA GLU A 47 -38.43 5.81 -10.94
C GLU A 47 -37.20 6.34 -10.19
N ARG A 48 -37.10 5.98 -8.90
CA ARG A 48 -35.97 6.35 -8.01
C ARG A 48 -35.31 5.13 -7.40
N LEU A 49 -36.09 4.07 -7.11
CA LEU A 49 -35.60 2.84 -6.54
C LEU A 49 -36.39 1.68 -7.15
N ARG A 50 -35.69 0.58 -7.39
CA ARG A 50 -36.21 -0.69 -7.86
C ARG A 50 -35.72 -1.82 -6.98
N ILE A 51 -36.59 -2.79 -6.67
CA ILE A 51 -36.20 -4.12 -6.22
C ILE A 51 -36.48 -5.06 -7.38
N THR A 52 -35.44 -5.64 -7.96
CA THR A 52 -35.57 -6.52 -9.14
C THR A 52 -36.14 -7.89 -8.77
N GLU A 53 -36.60 -8.65 -9.75
CA GLU A 53 -37.03 -10.06 -9.61
C GLU A 53 -35.94 -10.93 -8.93
N PHE A 54 -34.66 -10.55 -9.06
CA PHE A 54 -33.51 -11.22 -8.42
C PHE A 54 -33.21 -10.73 -6.99
N GLY A 55 -34.05 -9.83 -6.44
CA GLY A 55 -33.86 -9.24 -5.11
C GLY A 55 -32.66 -8.30 -4.99
N ARG A 56 -32.34 -7.58 -6.05
CA ARG A 56 -31.34 -6.51 -6.05
C ARG A 56 -32.02 -5.17 -5.86
N VAL A 57 -31.38 -4.28 -5.10
CA VAL A 57 -31.83 -2.90 -4.88
C VAL A 57 -31.02 -1.98 -5.79
N ILE A 58 -31.72 -1.27 -6.68
CA ILE A 58 -31.13 -0.35 -7.66
C ILE A 58 -31.66 1.05 -7.38
N ILE A 59 -30.77 2.02 -7.29
CA ILE A 59 -31.08 3.43 -7.04
C ILE A 59 -30.43 4.30 -8.13
N GLY A 60 -31.22 5.17 -8.75
CA GLY A 60 -30.75 6.17 -9.69
C GLY A 60 -30.65 5.72 -11.16
N THR A 61 -30.90 4.44 -11.43
CA THR A 61 -30.97 3.90 -12.81
C THR A 61 -32.07 2.86 -12.91
N THR A 62 -32.51 2.57 -14.13
CA THR A 62 -33.43 1.47 -14.44
C THR A 62 -32.71 0.22 -14.93
N ASP A 63 -31.41 0.34 -15.20
CA ASP A 63 -30.58 -0.73 -15.74
C ASP A 63 -29.94 -1.56 -14.63
N ASP A 64 -30.18 -2.86 -14.65
CA ASP A 64 -29.43 -3.81 -13.85
C ASP A 64 -28.06 -4.06 -14.49
N THR A 65 -27.04 -3.30 -14.05
CA THR A 65 -25.68 -3.36 -14.60
C THR A 65 -24.87 -4.57 -14.13
N SER A 66 -25.54 -5.64 -13.70
CA SER A 66 -24.89 -6.89 -13.25
C SER A 66 -23.89 -7.46 -14.24
N HIS A 67 -23.96 -7.08 -15.51
CA HIS A 67 -23.09 -7.55 -16.58
C HIS A 67 -21.85 -6.68 -16.83
N THR A 68 -21.78 -5.49 -16.25
CA THR A 68 -20.77 -4.49 -16.59
C THR A 68 -19.49 -4.54 -15.76
N PHE A 69 -19.51 -5.25 -14.61
CA PHE A 69 -18.35 -5.30 -13.69
C PHE A 69 -17.55 -6.61 -13.73
N GLY A 70 -17.69 -7.44 -14.75
CA GLY A 70 -16.95 -8.69 -14.98
C GLY A 70 -17.25 -9.85 -14.03
N TYR A 71 -16.90 -11.06 -14.47
CA TYR A 71 -17.00 -12.28 -13.66
C TYR A 71 -18.33 -12.54 -12.97
N SER A 72 -19.47 -12.24 -13.60
CA SER A 72 -20.80 -12.50 -13.01
C SER A 72 -21.04 -11.82 -11.64
N TRP A 73 -20.42 -10.66 -11.41
CA TRP A 73 -20.68 -9.89 -10.20
C TRP A 73 -22.09 -9.26 -10.30
N ASN A 74 -22.97 -9.77 -9.49
CA ASN A 74 -24.33 -9.30 -9.37
C ASN A 74 -24.47 -8.52 -8.05
N PRO A 75 -24.21 -7.21 -8.02
CA PRO A 75 -24.30 -6.45 -6.78
C PRO A 75 -25.73 -6.49 -6.25
N LYS A 76 -25.90 -6.72 -4.94
CA LYS A 76 -27.21 -6.66 -4.28
C LYS A 76 -27.68 -5.23 -4.04
N LEU A 77 -26.77 -4.27 -3.96
CA LEU A 77 -27.05 -2.83 -3.91
C LEU A 77 -26.23 -2.13 -5.00
N GLN A 78 -26.92 -1.39 -5.87
CA GLN A 78 -26.33 -0.57 -6.93
C GLN A 78 -26.79 0.86 -6.77
N LEU A 79 -25.84 1.80 -6.79
CA LEU A 79 -26.07 3.25 -6.82
C LEU A 79 -25.44 3.79 -8.10
N GLU A 80 -26.24 4.36 -8.98
CA GLU A 80 -25.76 4.94 -10.23
C GLU A 80 -26.37 6.33 -10.43
N SER A 81 -25.61 7.27 -10.95
CA SER A 81 -26.07 8.62 -11.28
C SER A 81 -25.39 9.12 -12.54
N ASN A 82 -26.15 9.82 -13.37
CA ASN A 82 -25.66 10.56 -14.53
C ASN A 82 -25.73 12.09 -14.34
N ALA A 83 -26.25 12.55 -13.19
CA ALA A 83 -26.40 13.96 -12.87
C ALA A 83 -25.13 14.49 -12.17
N SER A 84 -24.65 15.66 -12.57
CA SER A 84 -23.47 16.30 -11.99
C SER A 84 -23.63 16.71 -10.51
N ALA A 85 -24.84 16.73 -9.97
CA ALA A 85 -25.12 17.05 -8.58
C ALA A 85 -25.09 15.83 -7.63
N ASP A 86 -25.39 14.62 -8.12
CA ASP A 86 -25.63 13.45 -7.27
C ASP A 86 -24.45 12.48 -7.16
N TYR A 87 -23.60 12.38 -8.18
CA TYR A 87 -22.32 11.63 -8.24
C TYR A 87 -22.33 10.18 -7.68
N GLY A 88 -23.49 9.53 -7.47
CA GLY A 88 -23.55 8.16 -6.96
C GLY A 88 -22.80 7.95 -5.63
N ARG A 89 -22.91 8.86 -4.68
CA ARG A 89 -22.18 8.84 -3.41
C ARG A 89 -22.96 8.13 -2.31
N MET A 90 -22.25 7.47 -1.39
CA MET A 90 -22.80 6.92 -0.16
C MET A 90 -22.19 7.66 1.04
N SER A 91 -23.01 8.02 2.02
CA SER A 91 -22.58 8.64 3.28
C SER A 91 -23.00 7.76 4.44
N LEU A 92 -22.07 7.53 5.36
CA LEU A 92 -22.30 6.88 6.64
C LEU A 92 -21.90 7.88 7.72
N THR A 93 -22.86 8.33 8.53
CA THR A 93 -22.64 9.35 9.57
C THR A 93 -23.18 8.87 10.90
N TYR A 94 -22.40 9.05 11.96
CA TYR A 94 -22.80 8.81 13.35
C TYR A 94 -22.61 10.09 14.16
N ASN A 95 -23.64 10.45 14.95
CA ASN A 95 -23.63 11.61 15.83
C ASN A 95 -23.76 11.12 17.30
N GLY A 96 -22.64 10.86 17.93
CA GLY A 96 -22.55 10.44 19.34
C GLY A 96 -21.48 11.23 20.08
N ASN A 97 -21.61 11.33 21.41
CA ASN A 97 -20.60 11.95 22.28
C ASN A 97 -19.71 10.87 22.92
N ASP A 98 -19.14 10.01 22.07
CA ASP A 98 -18.21 8.93 22.44
C ASP A 98 -17.08 8.79 21.43
N GLY A 99 -16.19 7.83 21.62
CA GLY A 99 -15.05 7.58 20.76
C GLY A 99 -15.33 6.62 19.57
N VAL A 100 -16.60 6.29 19.29
CA VAL A 100 -16.98 5.35 18.22
C VAL A 100 -17.37 6.13 16.96
N GLY A 101 -17.16 5.54 15.78
CA GLY A 101 -17.56 6.09 14.48
C GLY A 101 -18.35 5.09 13.64
N PRO A 102 -18.96 5.55 12.53
CA PRO A 102 -19.61 4.65 11.59
C PRO A 102 -18.59 3.73 10.92
N GLY A 103 -19.03 2.54 10.51
CA GLY A 103 -18.16 1.56 9.87
C GLY A 103 -18.84 0.82 8.73
N LEU A 104 -18.06 0.33 7.77
CA LEU A 104 -18.45 -0.65 6.77
C LEU A 104 -17.74 -1.96 7.09
N VAL A 105 -18.51 -3.04 7.31
CA VAL A 105 -17.97 -4.35 7.70
C VAL A 105 -18.04 -5.30 6.51
N PHE A 106 -16.90 -5.88 6.14
CA PHE A 106 -16.81 -7.00 5.20
C PHE A 106 -16.61 -8.29 5.98
N GLY A 107 -17.48 -9.27 5.80
CA GLY A 107 -17.39 -10.57 6.45
C GLY A 107 -17.35 -11.72 5.45
N LYS A 108 -16.52 -12.75 5.70
CA LYS A 108 -16.37 -13.92 4.87
C LYS A 108 -16.43 -15.21 5.69
N SER A 109 -17.22 -16.16 5.23
CA SER A 109 -17.23 -17.55 5.70
C SER A 109 -17.11 -18.49 4.49
N ARG A 110 -16.55 -19.67 4.66
CA ARG A 110 -16.57 -20.75 3.64
C ARG A 110 -17.84 -21.59 3.67
N GLY A 111 -18.72 -21.35 4.63
CA GLY A 111 -20.03 -22.04 4.68
C GLY A 111 -20.95 -21.61 3.55
N THR A 112 -21.85 -22.52 3.15
CA THR A 112 -22.78 -22.34 2.04
C THR A 112 -24.16 -21.86 2.45
N SER A 113 -24.43 -21.78 3.76
CA SER A 113 -25.70 -21.31 4.32
C SER A 113 -25.56 -19.90 4.89
N ILE A 114 -26.62 -19.10 4.84
CA ILE A 114 -26.69 -17.79 5.50
C ILE A 114 -26.45 -17.98 7.01
N GLY A 115 -25.63 -17.13 7.62
CA GLY A 115 -25.26 -17.20 9.03
C GLY A 115 -24.18 -18.26 9.36
N SER A 116 -23.61 -18.93 8.35
CA SER A 116 -22.53 -19.89 8.57
C SER A 116 -21.25 -19.21 9.07
N ASN A 117 -20.55 -19.89 9.99
CA ASN A 117 -19.27 -19.48 10.58
C ASN A 117 -18.14 -20.45 10.21
N THR A 118 -18.21 -21.12 9.06
CA THR A 118 -17.16 -22.03 8.60
C THR A 118 -15.86 -21.25 8.41
N VAL A 119 -14.79 -21.79 9.00
CA VAL A 119 -13.46 -21.15 9.01
C VAL A 119 -12.97 -20.88 7.57
N VAL A 120 -12.37 -19.72 7.38
CA VAL A 120 -11.68 -19.33 6.15
C VAL A 120 -10.32 -20.03 6.03
N ALA A 121 -9.69 -19.99 4.87
CA ALA A 121 -8.37 -20.58 4.65
C ALA A 121 -7.35 -19.51 4.23
N ASN A 122 -6.06 -19.87 4.34
CA ASN A 122 -4.98 -18.99 3.87
C ASN A 122 -5.19 -18.59 2.40
N GLY A 123 -5.06 -17.30 2.12
CA GLY A 123 -5.27 -16.71 0.80
C GLY A 123 -6.72 -16.29 0.51
N ASP A 124 -7.71 -16.66 1.34
CA ASP A 124 -9.08 -16.21 1.16
C ASP A 124 -9.18 -14.69 1.24
N GLN A 125 -9.81 -14.07 0.25
CA GLN A 125 -10.15 -12.66 0.30
C GLN A 125 -11.29 -12.45 1.30
N LEU A 126 -11.11 -11.52 2.22
CA LEU A 126 -12.10 -11.13 3.24
C LEU A 126 -13.01 -10.00 2.75
N GLY A 127 -12.46 -9.12 1.92
CA GLY A 127 -13.16 -8.00 1.31
C GLY A 127 -12.20 -7.06 0.59
N GLY A 128 -12.74 -6.05 -0.08
CA GLY A 128 -11.89 -5.08 -0.78
C GLY A 128 -12.66 -3.94 -1.39
N PHE A 129 -11.92 -2.88 -1.68
CA PHE A 129 -12.35 -1.77 -2.52
C PHE A 129 -11.74 -1.96 -3.91
N PHE A 130 -12.59 -1.95 -4.94
CA PHE A 130 -12.21 -2.20 -6.32
C PHE A 130 -12.52 -0.96 -7.15
N PHE A 131 -11.51 -0.42 -7.79
CA PHE A 131 -11.61 0.73 -8.69
C PHE A 131 -11.59 0.21 -10.12
N GLN A 132 -12.75 0.23 -10.77
CA GLN A 132 -12.93 -0.25 -12.14
C GLN A 132 -13.28 0.93 -13.05
N ALA A 133 -12.85 0.87 -14.29
CA ALA A 133 -13.07 1.90 -15.29
C ALA A 133 -13.65 1.29 -16.57
N ALA A 134 -14.42 2.09 -17.30
CA ALA A 134 -14.83 1.74 -18.64
C ALA A 134 -13.64 1.87 -19.61
N ASP A 135 -13.40 0.84 -20.41
CA ASP A 135 -12.36 0.81 -21.45
C ASP A 135 -12.89 1.01 -22.87
N GLY A 136 -14.19 1.34 -22.98
CA GLY A 136 -14.91 1.48 -24.25
C GLY A 136 -15.72 0.24 -24.65
N THR A 137 -15.52 -0.88 -23.94
CA THR A 137 -16.29 -2.13 -24.14
C THR A 137 -17.20 -2.39 -22.94
N ASP A 138 -16.67 -2.30 -21.74
CA ASP A 138 -17.38 -2.51 -20.49
C ASP A 138 -16.69 -1.79 -19.31
N LYS A 139 -17.10 -2.09 -18.05
CA LYS A 139 -16.48 -1.59 -16.82
C LYS A 139 -15.69 -2.68 -16.09
N ASN A 140 -15.14 -3.68 -16.81
CA ASN A 140 -14.42 -4.81 -16.22
C ASN A 140 -12.94 -4.54 -15.98
N SER A 141 -12.42 -3.44 -16.49
CA SER A 141 -11.01 -3.09 -16.38
C SER A 141 -10.70 -2.54 -15.00
N ARG A 142 -10.12 -3.41 -14.16
CA ARG A 142 -9.70 -3.01 -12.82
C ARG A 142 -8.41 -2.20 -12.87
N ALA A 143 -8.49 -0.92 -12.53
CA ALA A 143 -7.33 -0.01 -12.47
C ALA A 143 -6.54 -0.15 -11.16
N ALA A 144 -7.25 -0.31 -10.01
CA ALA A 144 -6.63 -0.46 -8.70
C ALA A 144 -7.53 -1.24 -7.74
N SER A 145 -6.95 -1.72 -6.61
CA SER A 145 -7.73 -2.27 -5.50
C SER A 145 -6.99 -2.17 -4.17
N ILE A 146 -7.78 -2.12 -3.07
CA ILE A 146 -7.31 -2.35 -1.70
C ILE A 146 -8.02 -3.62 -1.24
N VAL A 147 -7.25 -4.65 -0.87
CA VAL A 147 -7.77 -5.97 -0.56
C VAL A 147 -7.30 -6.43 0.81
N ALA A 148 -8.24 -6.88 1.65
CA ALA A 148 -7.94 -7.64 2.85
C ALA A 148 -8.07 -9.14 2.56
N ALA A 149 -7.09 -9.93 2.99
CA ALA A 149 -7.07 -11.38 2.80
C ALA A 149 -6.44 -12.11 4.00
N VAL A 150 -6.75 -13.38 4.13
CA VAL A 150 -6.12 -14.26 5.13
C VAL A 150 -4.65 -14.49 4.77
N ASP A 151 -3.75 -14.36 5.74
CA ASP A 151 -2.29 -14.44 5.55
C ASP A 151 -1.64 -15.36 6.59
N GLY A 152 -2.09 -16.60 6.64
CA GLY A 152 -1.63 -17.63 7.57
C GLY A 152 -2.70 -18.69 7.80
N THR A 153 -2.58 -19.45 8.86
CA THR A 153 -3.54 -20.50 9.24
C THR A 153 -4.53 -19.94 10.26
N PRO A 154 -5.81 -19.73 9.91
CA PRO A 154 -6.83 -19.29 10.86
C PRO A 154 -7.13 -20.34 11.93
N GLY A 155 -7.50 -19.88 13.13
CA GLY A 155 -7.91 -20.70 14.26
C GLY A 155 -9.08 -20.10 15.02
N ALA A 156 -9.43 -20.67 16.15
CA ALA A 156 -10.47 -20.13 17.01
C ALA A 156 -10.02 -18.75 17.57
N ASN A 157 -10.83 -17.71 17.30
CA ASN A 157 -10.53 -16.33 17.67
C ASN A 157 -9.20 -15.77 17.08
N ASP A 158 -8.68 -16.40 16.03
CA ASP A 158 -7.45 -16.02 15.37
C ASP A 158 -7.65 -16.05 13.85
N THR A 159 -7.48 -14.88 13.21
CA THR A 159 -7.54 -14.76 11.75
C THR A 159 -6.39 -13.85 11.30
N PRO A 160 -5.21 -14.44 11.03
CA PRO A 160 -4.07 -13.67 10.52
C PRO A 160 -4.44 -13.05 9.17
N GLY A 161 -4.28 -11.75 9.06
CA GLY A 161 -4.72 -10.99 7.89
C GLY A 161 -3.64 -10.11 7.28
N ARG A 162 -3.72 -9.85 5.96
CA ARG A 162 -2.94 -8.85 5.27
C ARG A 162 -3.84 -7.82 4.60
N ILE A 163 -3.29 -6.63 4.40
CA ILE A 163 -3.86 -5.63 3.50
C ILE A 163 -2.88 -5.43 2.34
N SER A 164 -3.39 -5.43 1.11
CA SER A 164 -2.60 -5.15 -0.08
C SER A 164 -3.19 -4.00 -0.89
N PHE A 165 -2.31 -3.20 -1.49
CA PHE A 165 -2.61 -2.16 -2.46
C PHE A 165 -2.11 -2.63 -3.82
N ASN A 166 -3.00 -2.65 -4.79
CA ASN A 166 -2.73 -3.22 -6.11
C ASN A 166 -3.05 -2.20 -7.20
N THR A 167 -2.28 -2.17 -8.27
CA THR A 167 -2.55 -1.35 -9.46
C THR A 167 -2.29 -2.13 -10.74
N THR A 168 -2.94 -1.74 -11.83
CA THR A 168 -2.70 -2.29 -13.17
C THR A 168 -1.62 -1.48 -13.87
N ILE A 169 -0.69 -2.16 -14.50
CA ILE A 169 0.36 -1.57 -15.34
C ILE A 169 -0.22 -1.32 -16.73
N ASP A 170 0.20 -0.25 -17.40
CA ASP A 170 -0.19 0.05 -18.78
C ASP A 170 0.02 -1.16 -19.70
N GLY A 171 -0.98 -1.46 -20.51
CA GLY A 171 -1.01 -2.65 -21.39
C GLY A 171 -1.35 -3.97 -20.69
N GLN A 172 -1.68 -3.98 -19.39
CA GLN A 172 -2.09 -5.20 -18.68
C GLN A 172 -3.59 -5.21 -18.37
N SER A 173 -4.16 -6.40 -18.21
CA SER A 173 -5.59 -6.62 -17.92
C SER A 173 -5.89 -6.89 -16.44
N SER A 174 -4.86 -7.03 -15.59
CA SER A 174 -5.01 -7.37 -14.18
C SER A 174 -4.12 -6.55 -13.25
N THR A 175 -4.60 -6.34 -12.02
CA THR A 175 -3.82 -5.66 -10.99
C THR A 175 -2.67 -6.52 -10.49
N THR A 176 -1.54 -5.88 -10.19
CA THR A 176 -0.42 -6.45 -9.46
C THR A 176 -0.25 -5.77 -8.10
N GLU A 177 0.11 -6.53 -7.09
CA GLU A 177 0.39 -6.01 -5.76
C GLU A 177 1.61 -5.07 -5.79
N LYS A 178 1.49 -3.91 -5.17
CA LYS A 178 2.56 -2.90 -5.05
C LYS A 178 3.00 -2.72 -3.61
N VAL A 179 2.07 -2.79 -2.68
CA VAL A 179 2.30 -2.57 -1.24
C VAL A 179 1.51 -3.59 -0.46
N ARG A 180 2.13 -4.16 0.60
CA ARG A 180 1.49 -5.10 1.52
C ARG A 180 1.81 -4.75 2.97
N ILE A 181 0.82 -4.91 3.83
CA ILE A 181 0.99 -5.02 5.28
C ILE A 181 0.68 -6.48 5.63
N PRO A 182 1.69 -7.33 5.88
CA PRO A 182 1.50 -8.77 6.14
C PRO A 182 1.14 -9.06 7.59
N ALA A 183 0.57 -10.25 7.86
CA ALA A 183 0.24 -10.72 9.20
C ALA A 183 1.49 -11.02 10.05
N SER A 184 2.53 -11.55 9.42
CA SER A 184 3.68 -12.16 10.12
C SER A 184 4.81 -11.21 10.48
N THR A 185 4.76 -9.95 10.01
CA THR A 185 5.83 -8.97 10.24
C THR A 185 5.25 -7.61 10.59
N TRP A 186 5.84 -6.97 11.60
CA TRP A 186 5.57 -5.58 11.92
C TRP A 186 6.25 -4.69 10.87
N GLY A 187 5.56 -4.38 9.78
CA GLY A 187 6.16 -3.52 8.78
C GLY A 187 5.36 -3.39 7.49
N LEU A 188 5.81 -2.44 6.68
CA LEU A 188 5.30 -2.17 5.35
C LEU A 188 6.24 -2.79 4.32
N LEU A 189 5.72 -3.69 3.49
CA LEU A 189 6.46 -4.25 2.35
C LEU A 189 6.05 -3.51 1.08
N VAL A 190 6.99 -2.82 0.46
CA VAL A 190 6.82 -2.22 -0.87
C VAL A 190 7.54 -3.10 -1.88
N THR A 191 6.80 -3.79 -2.75
CA THR A 191 7.36 -4.71 -3.75
C THR A 191 7.04 -4.24 -5.16
N ASN A 192 7.96 -4.48 -6.06
CA ASN A 192 7.74 -4.23 -7.49
C ASN A 192 7.24 -5.48 -8.24
N LEU A 193 7.01 -6.60 -7.58
CA LEU A 193 6.79 -7.87 -8.24
C LEU A 193 5.63 -8.64 -7.64
N GLY A 194 4.83 -9.28 -8.53
CA GLY A 194 3.88 -10.32 -8.21
C GLY A 194 4.55 -11.59 -7.65
N SER A 195 5.53 -11.45 -6.78
CA SER A 195 6.14 -12.57 -6.07
C SER A 195 5.42 -12.75 -4.74
N THR A 196 4.92 -13.92 -4.54
CA THR A 196 4.38 -14.42 -3.28
C THR A 196 5.41 -14.18 -2.19
N GLY A 197 5.13 -13.20 -1.31
CA GLY A 197 6.06 -12.78 -0.28
C GLY A 197 6.55 -13.93 0.56
N SER A 198 7.79 -14.33 0.35
CA SER A 198 8.48 -15.21 1.27
C SER A 198 8.84 -14.39 2.51
N THR A 199 8.22 -14.74 3.61
CA THR A 199 8.58 -14.28 4.92
C THR A 199 9.95 -14.85 5.28
N GLY A 200 10.97 -14.01 5.29
CA GLY A 200 12.21 -14.36 6.00
C GLY A 200 13.50 -14.53 5.21
N GLY A 201 13.56 -14.18 3.94
CA GLY A 201 14.83 -14.19 3.20
C GLY A 201 15.17 -12.85 2.60
N TYR A 202 16.41 -12.41 2.70
CA TYR A 202 16.98 -11.20 2.08
C TYR A 202 17.05 -11.29 0.54
N GLN A 203 16.15 -12.04 -0.12
CA GLN A 203 16.31 -12.43 -1.51
C GLN A 203 15.28 -11.83 -2.49
N THR A 204 14.35 -11.02 -2.02
CA THR A 204 13.37 -10.35 -2.89
C THR A 204 13.68 -8.86 -2.98
N GLU A 205 13.66 -8.32 -4.19
CA GLU A 205 13.81 -6.88 -4.41
C GLU A 205 12.68 -6.11 -3.72
N GLY A 206 12.99 -5.04 -2.98
CA GLY A 206 12.00 -4.24 -2.30
C GLY A 206 12.54 -3.44 -1.12
N VAL A 207 11.64 -2.79 -0.42
CA VAL A 207 11.88 -2.05 0.82
C VAL A 207 11.06 -2.68 1.92
N SER A 208 11.72 -3.08 3.01
CA SER A 208 11.06 -3.54 4.22
C SER A 208 11.37 -2.57 5.36
N LEU A 209 10.33 -1.94 5.91
CA LEU A 209 10.41 -1.09 7.10
C LEU A 209 9.82 -1.89 8.27
N ARG A 210 10.64 -2.23 9.27
CA ARG A 210 10.25 -3.08 10.39
C ARG A 210 10.26 -2.31 11.72
N TYR A 211 9.32 -2.65 12.59
CA TYR A 211 9.27 -2.12 13.96
C TYR A 211 10.44 -2.62 14.84
N SER A 212 10.98 -3.80 14.55
CA SER A 212 12.14 -4.37 15.27
C SER A 212 13.44 -3.57 15.12
N GLY A 213 13.42 -2.46 14.37
CA GLY A 213 14.57 -1.60 14.14
C GLY A 213 15.36 -1.93 12.88
N ASP A 214 15.06 -3.05 12.23
CA ASP A 214 15.73 -3.46 11.00
C ASP A 214 14.96 -2.92 9.79
N SER A 215 15.62 -2.10 8.98
CA SER A 215 15.12 -1.70 7.66
C SER A 215 16.02 -2.29 6.59
N THR A 216 15.46 -3.08 5.69
CA THR A 216 16.23 -3.77 4.66
C THR A 216 15.86 -3.24 3.28
N PHE A 217 16.88 -2.88 2.52
CA PHE A 217 16.78 -2.50 1.12
C PHE A 217 17.55 -3.53 0.32
N VAL A 218 16.87 -4.30 -0.53
CA VAL A 218 17.49 -5.36 -1.34
C VAL A 218 17.25 -5.09 -2.81
N LYS A 219 18.31 -5.14 -3.60
CA LYS A 219 18.29 -5.02 -5.05
C LYS A 219 19.33 -5.96 -5.65
N THR A 220 18.96 -6.71 -6.67
CA THR A 220 19.87 -7.53 -7.46
C THR A 220 20.49 -6.68 -8.57
N ASP A 221 21.79 -6.77 -8.75
CA ASP A 221 22.57 -6.13 -9.84
C ASP A 221 22.57 -4.59 -9.88
N ALA A 222 22.14 -3.93 -8.81
CA ALA A 222 22.20 -2.47 -8.69
C ALA A 222 22.30 -2.04 -7.22
N PRO A 223 22.72 -0.78 -6.92
CA PRO A 223 22.70 -0.29 -5.54
C PRO A 223 21.27 -0.30 -4.98
N PRO A 224 21.02 -0.93 -3.81
CA PRO A 224 19.70 -0.99 -3.20
C PRO A 224 19.23 0.36 -2.65
N VAL A 225 20.15 1.26 -2.35
CA VAL A 225 19.88 2.61 -1.88
C VAL A 225 20.74 3.59 -2.67
N THR A 226 20.09 4.55 -3.32
CA THR A 226 20.76 5.69 -3.93
C THR A 226 20.35 6.94 -3.18
N LEU A 227 21.33 7.59 -2.53
CA LEU A 227 21.14 8.84 -1.81
C LEU A 227 21.74 9.97 -2.64
N THR A 228 20.91 10.86 -3.15
CA THR A 228 21.30 11.97 -4.00
C THR A 228 21.13 13.28 -3.26
N ARG A 229 22.22 14.02 -3.09
CA ARG A 229 22.19 15.42 -2.66
C ARG A 229 22.26 16.32 -3.89
N LYS A 230 21.21 17.10 -4.12
CA LYS A 230 21.20 18.13 -5.18
C LYS A 230 21.74 19.42 -4.61
N GLY A 231 22.81 19.95 -5.22
CA GLY A 231 23.44 21.20 -4.83
C GLY A 231 24.89 21.03 -4.36
N ASN A 232 25.32 21.86 -3.42
CA ASN A 232 26.71 21.93 -2.96
C ASN A 232 27.10 20.67 -2.13
N ALA A 233 28.42 20.54 -1.88
CA ALA A 233 28.98 19.56 -0.95
C ALA A 233 28.24 19.52 0.39
N GLY A 234 28.12 18.35 0.98
CA GLY A 234 27.47 18.20 2.27
C GLY A 234 27.16 16.76 2.63
N LYS A 235 26.52 16.59 3.78
CA LYS A 235 26.15 15.30 4.34
C LYS A 235 25.01 14.65 3.54
N VAL A 236 25.08 13.34 3.34
CA VAL A 236 24.03 12.49 2.76
C VAL A 236 23.47 11.48 3.77
N ILE A 237 24.26 11.10 4.77
CA ILE A 237 23.83 10.29 5.91
C ILE A 237 24.48 10.86 7.16
N ASP A 238 23.69 11.05 8.23
CA ASP A 238 24.16 11.39 9.56
C ASP A 238 23.89 10.22 10.51
N PHE A 239 24.87 9.88 11.33
CA PHE A 239 24.76 8.88 12.41
C PHE A 239 24.70 9.61 13.75
N TYR A 240 23.73 9.23 14.57
CA TYR A 240 23.54 9.74 15.91
C TYR A 240 23.54 8.60 16.94
N ASN A 241 24.11 8.85 18.11
CA ASN A 241 23.91 8.05 19.30
C ASN A 241 23.07 8.88 20.26
N ALA A 242 21.80 8.50 20.43
CA ALA A 242 20.78 9.34 21.08
C ALA A 242 20.72 10.74 20.41
N SER A 243 21.03 11.79 21.12
CA SER A 243 21.05 13.17 20.59
C SER A 243 22.44 13.64 20.17
N THR A 244 23.46 12.77 20.27
CA THR A 244 24.84 13.16 19.97
C THR A 244 25.20 12.73 18.56
N TYR A 245 25.71 13.65 17.76
CA TYR A 245 26.22 13.36 16.43
C TYR A 245 27.47 12.48 16.54
N ALA A 246 27.44 11.31 15.89
CA ALA A 246 28.53 10.33 15.92
C ALA A 246 29.38 10.35 14.63
N GLY A 247 28.81 10.78 13.52
CA GLY A 247 29.52 10.82 12.24
C GLY A 247 28.56 10.84 11.07
N GLY A 248 29.09 10.78 9.85
CA GLY A 248 28.24 10.75 8.65
C GLY A 248 28.99 10.47 7.37
N ILE A 249 28.23 10.22 6.31
CA ILE A 249 28.75 10.12 4.93
C ILE A 249 28.55 11.46 4.24
N TYR A 250 29.62 11.96 3.67
CA TYR A 250 29.73 13.28 3.08
C TYR A 250 30.05 13.16 1.59
N VAL A 251 29.43 13.99 0.73
CA VAL A 251 29.85 14.17 -0.67
C VAL A 251 30.42 15.57 -0.83
N ASN A 252 31.62 15.64 -1.44
CA ASN A 252 32.20 16.91 -1.79
C ASN A 252 31.70 17.40 -3.15
N GLY A 253 31.99 18.67 -3.48
CA GLY A 253 31.59 19.29 -4.75
C GLY A 253 32.19 18.67 -6.00
N SER A 254 33.18 17.79 -5.85
CA SER A 254 33.87 17.09 -6.95
C SER A 254 33.41 15.65 -7.16
N GLY A 255 32.32 15.23 -6.47
CA GLY A 255 31.74 13.87 -6.61
C GLY A 255 32.40 12.78 -5.78
N ASN A 256 33.34 13.11 -4.90
CA ASN A 256 33.99 12.14 -4.01
C ASN A 256 33.20 11.99 -2.71
N THR A 257 33.12 10.76 -2.23
CA THR A 257 32.49 10.41 -0.96
C THR A 257 33.56 10.24 0.12
N ALA A 258 33.32 10.79 1.30
CA ALA A 258 34.16 10.59 2.49
C ALA A 258 33.30 10.15 3.68
N ILE A 259 33.81 9.22 4.44
CA ILE A 259 33.30 8.92 5.79
C ILE A 259 33.98 9.93 6.71
N GLN A 260 33.20 10.83 7.29
CA GLN A 260 33.72 11.85 8.16
C GLN A 260 33.88 11.28 9.58
N GLN A 261 35.11 10.95 9.93
CA GLN A 261 35.53 10.87 11.34
C GLN A 261 36.14 12.20 11.73
N THR A 262 35.79 12.67 12.89
CA THR A 262 36.28 13.97 13.41
C THR A 262 37.72 13.83 13.87
N SER A 263 38.66 14.32 13.06
CA SER A 263 40.08 14.45 13.45
C SER A 263 40.56 15.92 13.44
N ASP A 264 39.63 16.86 13.60
CA ASP A 264 39.97 18.29 13.65
C ASP A 264 40.75 18.59 14.92
N TYR A 265 41.81 19.40 14.81
CA TYR A 265 42.63 19.79 15.97
C TYR A 265 41.85 20.53 17.06
N ARG A 266 40.74 21.21 16.70
CA ARG A 266 39.86 21.91 17.64
C ARG A 266 39.08 20.98 18.56
N LEU A 267 39.03 19.69 18.24
CA LEU A 267 38.38 18.64 19.02
C LEU A 267 39.37 17.91 19.95
N LYS A 268 40.64 18.31 19.92
CA LYS A 268 41.70 17.70 20.74
C LYS A 268 42.04 18.64 21.89
N THR A 269 41.99 18.12 23.09
CA THR A 269 42.39 18.81 24.34
C THR A 269 43.67 18.20 24.86
N ASP A 270 44.38 18.91 25.71
CA ASP A 270 45.61 18.47 26.38
C ASP A 270 46.71 17.99 25.42
N VAL A 271 46.84 18.68 24.30
CA VAL A 271 47.86 18.39 23.30
C VAL A 271 49.24 18.72 23.87
N SER A 272 50.09 17.72 23.98
CA SER A 272 51.50 17.82 24.43
C SER A 272 52.43 17.16 23.43
N SER A 273 53.69 17.60 23.42
CA SER A 273 54.71 17.01 22.56
C SER A 273 55.13 15.61 23.07
N MET A 274 55.22 14.66 22.15
CA MET A 274 55.75 13.33 22.47
C MET A 274 57.29 13.40 22.69
N THR A 275 57.74 13.04 23.87
CA THR A 275 59.18 13.03 24.21
C THR A 275 59.98 11.90 23.51
N ASP A 276 59.27 10.81 23.14
CA ASP A 276 59.79 9.62 22.47
C ASP A 276 59.39 9.55 20.96
N GLY A 277 58.86 10.64 20.40
CA GLY A 277 58.31 10.68 19.07
C GLY A 277 59.26 10.21 17.96
N ILE A 278 60.51 10.68 17.99
CA ILE A 278 61.55 10.27 17.01
C ILE A 278 61.91 8.78 17.13
N VAL A 279 61.92 8.24 18.35
CA VAL A 279 62.18 6.81 18.58
C VAL A 279 61.04 5.96 17.98
N LYS A 280 59.82 6.34 18.22
CA LYS A 280 58.65 5.66 17.65
C LYS A 280 58.59 5.75 16.14
N VAL A 281 58.84 6.94 15.53
CA VAL A 281 58.87 7.07 14.08
C VAL A 281 59.97 6.18 13.43
N LYS A 282 61.13 6.03 14.04
CA LYS A 282 62.19 5.14 13.54
C LYS A 282 61.83 3.66 13.61
N LEU A 283 60.88 3.24 14.46
CA LEU A 283 60.40 1.87 14.56
C LEU A 283 59.28 1.57 13.54
N LEU A 284 58.71 2.59 12.89
CA LEU A 284 57.73 2.37 11.82
C LEU A 284 58.42 1.80 10.58
N ASN A 285 57.76 0.85 9.94
CA ASN A 285 58.23 0.19 8.73
C ASN A 285 57.35 0.60 7.53
N PRO A 286 57.65 1.71 6.79
CA PRO A 286 56.88 2.07 5.61
C PRO A 286 57.14 1.08 4.48
N ILE A 287 56.09 0.62 3.84
CA ILE A 287 56.15 -0.36 2.76
C ILE A 287 55.45 0.13 1.47
N TYR A 288 55.84 -0.47 0.36
CA TYR A 288 55.06 -0.49 -0.85
C TYR A 288 54.23 -1.76 -0.90
N PHE A 289 52.95 -1.63 -1.26
CA PHE A 289 52.09 -2.79 -1.35
C PHE A 289 51.07 -2.65 -2.49
N LYS A 290 50.45 -3.76 -2.86
CA LYS A 290 49.25 -3.81 -3.71
C LYS A 290 48.13 -4.51 -2.93
N ASN A 291 46.92 -4.08 -3.10
CA ASN A 291 45.76 -4.78 -2.51
C ASN A 291 45.56 -6.15 -3.17
N ASN A 292 45.24 -7.16 -2.40
CA ASN A 292 45.04 -8.51 -2.90
C ASN A 292 43.61 -8.70 -3.46
N THR A 293 42.61 -8.05 -2.86
CA THR A 293 41.20 -8.15 -3.24
C THR A 293 40.47 -6.83 -2.99
N GLY A 294 39.44 -6.53 -3.78
CA GLY A 294 38.38 -5.56 -3.45
C GLY A 294 38.61 -4.10 -3.82
N PHE A 295 39.83 -3.63 -3.91
CA PHE A 295 40.23 -2.29 -4.36
C PHE A 295 41.28 -2.40 -5.46
N ASP A 296 41.78 -1.28 -5.96
CA ASP A 296 42.80 -1.27 -7.01
C ASP A 296 43.95 -2.24 -6.68
N THR A 297 43.99 -3.39 -7.39
CA THR A 297 45.00 -4.44 -7.24
C THR A 297 46.22 -4.21 -8.15
N THR A 298 46.17 -3.18 -9.00
CA THR A 298 47.18 -2.92 -10.03
C THR A 298 48.17 -1.85 -9.62
N THR A 299 47.71 -0.85 -8.87
CA THR A 299 48.54 0.29 -8.45
C THR A 299 49.32 -0.01 -7.19
N THR A 300 50.63 0.28 -7.21
CA THR A 300 51.48 0.23 -6.02
C THR A 300 51.13 1.41 -5.10
N GLN A 301 50.86 1.14 -3.87
CA GLN A 301 50.52 2.10 -2.82
C GLN A 301 51.63 2.15 -1.76
N ASN A 302 51.69 3.27 -1.05
CA ASN A 302 52.60 3.47 0.08
C ASN A 302 51.77 3.38 1.38
N GLY A 303 52.27 2.72 2.38
CA GLY A 303 51.61 2.63 3.68
C GLY A 303 52.35 1.80 4.67
N PHE A 304 51.59 1.27 5.61
CA PHE A 304 52.11 0.47 6.71
C PHE A 304 51.22 -0.75 6.93
N LEU A 305 51.75 -1.79 7.55
CA LEU A 305 50.91 -2.90 8.06
C LEU A 305 50.34 -2.55 9.42
N ALA A 306 49.02 -2.64 9.56
CA ALA A 306 48.28 -2.21 10.74
C ALA A 306 48.81 -2.85 12.03
N HIS A 307 49.11 -4.16 12.02
CA HIS A 307 49.64 -4.89 13.17
C HIS A 307 51.06 -4.45 13.57
N GLU A 308 51.88 -3.95 12.63
CA GLU A 308 53.21 -3.39 12.94
C GLU A 308 53.08 -2.01 13.59
N ILE A 309 52.18 -1.17 13.08
CA ILE A 309 51.87 0.14 13.70
C ILE A 309 51.34 -0.06 15.12
N GLN A 310 50.42 -1.02 15.30
CA GLN A 310 49.82 -1.30 16.61
C GLN A 310 50.88 -1.64 17.69
N THR A 311 52.01 -2.25 17.31
CA THR A 311 53.10 -2.55 18.22
C THR A 311 53.83 -1.27 18.66
N VAL A 312 53.93 -0.27 17.79
CA VAL A 312 54.68 0.99 18.05
C VAL A 312 53.76 2.08 18.62
N LEU A 313 52.56 2.14 18.12
CA LEU A 313 51.51 3.14 18.43
C LEU A 313 50.18 2.44 18.67
N PRO A 314 49.96 1.79 19.81
CA PRO A 314 48.81 0.94 20.05
C PRO A 314 47.46 1.65 19.98
N THR A 315 47.42 2.94 20.21
CA THR A 315 46.18 3.75 20.17
C THR A 315 45.83 4.31 18.78
N LEU A 316 46.65 4.06 17.77
CA LEU A 316 46.45 4.53 16.41
C LEU A 316 45.69 3.54 15.53
N VAL A 317 45.64 2.28 15.94
CA VAL A 317 45.03 1.16 15.22
C VAL A 317 44.11 0.43 16.18
N ASP A 318 42.81 0.43 15.89
CA ASP A 318 41.76 -0.32 16.61
C ASP A 318 41.65 -1.75 16.08
#